data_0d28ccfb6b239f20f4ca0062698dcb14
#
_entry.id   0d28ccfb6b239f20f4ca0062698dcb14
#
_cell.length_a   1.000
_cell.length_b   1.000
_cell.length_c   1.000
_cell.angle_alpha   90.00
_cell.angle_beta   90.00
_cell.angle_gamma   90.00
#
_symmetry.space_group_name_H-M   'P 1'
#
loop_
_entity.id
_entity.type
_entity.pdbx_description
1 polymer ?
#
loop_
_entity_poly.entity_id
_entity_poly.type
_entity_poly.pdbx_seq_one_letter_code
_entity_poly.pdbx_strand_id
1 'polypeptide(L)'
;MGEVVIVKEGWLHKRGEYIKTWRPRYFLLKSDGTFIGYKERPQDIDQLETPLNNFSVAQCQLMKTERPKPNTFIIRCLQWTTVIERTFHVDSPEEREQWTKAIQEVADGLQKQEEERMDSSPDPMDMEMYLTKPKLKVTMHDFEYLKLLGKGTFGKVILVKEKATGKYYAMKILKKEVIVAKDEVAHTLTENRVLQNSKHPFLTGLKYSFQTPDRLCFVMEYANGGELFFHLSRDRVFSEERARFYGSEIVSALDYLHSEKNVVYRDLKLENLMLDKDGHIKITDFGLCKEGIKDGATMKTFCGTPEYLAPEVLEDNDYGRAVDWWGLGVVMYEMMCGRLPFYNQDHEKLFELILMEEIRFPRTLGPEGKSLLSGLLKKDPKQRLGGGPDDAKEIMQHKFFAGIEWQDVYEKKLVPPFKPQVTSETDTRYFDVEFTGQTITITPPGQDDSMESFDSDRRPHFPQFSYSASGTA
;
A
#
# COMPACT_ATOMS: atom_id res chain seq x y z
N MET A 1 24.89 11.73 8.02
CA MET A 1 23.69 11.93 7.19
C MET A 1 23.80 13.31 6.59
N GLY A 2 23.82 13.45 5.27
CA GLY A 2 23.84 14.75 4.60
C GLY A 2 22.53 15.48 4.83
N GLU A 3 22.59 16.80 4.86
CA GLU A 3 21.41 17.65 4.97
C GLU A 3 20.51 17.47 3.74
N VAL A 4 19.19 17.30 3.96
CA VAL A 4 18.22 17.17 2.87
C VAL A 4 17.98 18.55 2.27
N VAL A 5 18.27 18.71 0.98
CA VAL A 5 18.13 19.99 0.28
C VAL A 5 17.10 19.91 -0.84
N ILE A 6 16.50 21.05 -1.17
CA ILE A 6 15.60 21.19 -2.31
C ILE A 6 16.45 21.24 -3.59
N VAL A 7 16.24 20.25 -4.47
CA VAL A 7 16.96 20.12 -5.75
C VAL A 7 16.27 20.93 -6.84
N LYS A 8 14.95 20.89 -6.87
CA LYS A 8 14.12 21.65 -7.83
C LYS A 8 12.76 21.97 -7.23
N GLU A 9 12.25 23.14 -7.54
CA GLU A 9 10.91 23.57 -7.15
C GLU A 9 10.22 24.33 -8.27
N GLY A 10 8.90 24.31 -8.29
CA GLY A 10 8.10 25.03 -9.28
C GLY A 10 6.68 24.52 -9.42
N TRP A 11 5.91 25.20 -10.25
CA TRP A 11 4.54 24.84 -10.58
C TRP A 11 4.47 23.72 -11.60
N LEU A 12 3.66 22.71 -11.29
CA LEU A 12 3.27 21.64 -12.20
C LEU A 12 1.74 21.53 -12.23
N HIS A 13 1.19 21.13 -13.37
CA HIS A 13 -0.20 20.69 -13.43
C HIS A 13 -0.23 19.19 -13.19
N LYS A 14 -0.74 18.78 -12.04
CA LYS A 14 -0.93 17.37 -11.68
C LYS A 14 -2.32 16.91 -12.13
N ARG A 15 -2.39 15.80 -12.83
CA ARG A 15 -3.67 15.14 -13.12
C ARG A 15 -4.16 14.41 -11.89
N GLY A 16 -5.41 14.66 -11.50
CA GLY A 16 -6.03 13.94 -10.41
C GLY A 16 -6.10 12.44 -10.67
N GLU A 17 -5.86 11.64 -9.65
CA GLU A 17 -5.95 10.18 -9.78
C GLU A 17 -7.40 9.72 -9.94
N TYR A 18 -8.28 10.34 -9.21
CA TYR A 18 -9.71 10.00 -9.11
C TYR A 18 -10.57 10.96 -9.92
N ILE A 19 -10.51 12.22 -9.59
CA ILE A 19 -11.12 13.29 -10.38
C ILE A 19 -10.13 13.72 -11.45
N LYS A 20 -10.32 13.29 -12.68
CA LYS A 20 -9.36 13.42 -13.79
C LYS A 20 -9.20 14.86 -14.33
N THR A 21 -9.16 15.83 -13.45
CA THR A 21 -8.89 17.23 -13.77
C THR A 21 -7.41 17.57 -13.55
N TRP A 22 -6.93 18.55 -14.29
CA TRP A 22 -5.59 19.09 -14.10
C TRP A 22 -5.64 20.21 -13.07
N ARG A 23 -4.78 20.11 -12.04
CA ARG A 23 -4.70 21.07 -10.95
C ARG A 23 -3.28 21.60 -10.82
N PRO A 24 -3.10 22.94 -10.76
CA PRO A 24 -1.79 23.49 -10.47
C PRO A 24 -1.38 23.16 -9.03
N ARG A 25 -0.14 22.72 -8.86
CA ARG A 25 0.48 22.46 -7.56
C ARG A 25 1.94 22.91 -7.59
N TYR A 26 2.39 23.50 -6.51
CA TYR A 26 3.79 23.85 -6.34
C TYR A 26 4.55 22.66 -5.79
N PHE A 27 5.47 22.10 -6.57
CA PHE A 27 6.21 20.91 -6.21
C PHE A 27 7.61 21.22 -5.70
N LEU A 28 8.01 20.49 -4.65
CA LEU A 28 9.37 20.44 -4.15
C LEU A 28 9.94 19.05 -4.40
N LEU A 29 11.05 18.98 -5.11
CA LEU A 29 11.88 17.79 -5.25
C LEU A 29 13.08 17.91 -4.31
N LYS A 30 13.22 16.99 -3.38
CA LYS A 30 14.30 16.98 -2.40
C LYS A 30 15.35 15.91 -2.71
N SER A 31 16.56 16.12 -2.19
CA SER A 31 17.71 15.23 -2.41
C SER A 31 17.53 13.81 -1.85
N ASP A 32 16.60 13.62 -0.91
CA ASP A 32 16.23 12.32 -0.36
C ASP A 32 15.19 11.54 -1.21
N GLY A 33 14.80 12.09 -2.36
CA GLY A 33 13.80 11.53 -3.26
C GLY A 33 12.37 11.97 -2.99
N THR A 34 12.12 12.74 -1.93
CA THR A 34 10.79 13.27 -1.61
C THR A 34 10.31 14.22 -2.71
N PHE A 35 9.08 14.01 -3.19
CA PHE A 35 8.44 14.80 -4.25
C PHE A 35 7.02 15.18 -3.83
N ILE A 36 6.86 16.43 -3.36
CA ILE A 36 5.65 16.91 -2.67
C ILE A 36 5.06 18.11 -3.37
N GLY A 37 3.74 18.13 -3.55
CA GLY A 37 2.98 19.22 -4.14
C GLY A 37 2.10 19.95 -3.13
N TYR A 38 2.09 21.28 -3.21
CA TYR A 38 1.31 22.19 -2.37
C TYR A 38 0.32 23.00 -3.22
N LYS A 39 -0.83 23.38 -2.63
CA LYS A 39 -1.80 24.27 -3.28
C LYS A 39 -1.22 25.64 -3.56
N GLU A 40 -0.42 26.14 -2.62
CA GLU A 40 0.23 27.45 -2.65
C GLU A 40 1.74 27.26 -2.47
N ARG A 41 2.52 28.20 -2.97
CA ARG A 41 3.95 28.19 -2.74
C ARG A 41 4.23 28.36 -1.24
N PRO A 42 4.97 27.43 -0.60
CA PRO A 42 5.33 27.56 0.80
C PRO A 42 6.15 28.82 1.02
N GLN A 43 5.74 29.66 1.99
CA GLN A 43 6.43 30.92 2.28
C GLN A 43 7.51 30.74 3.34
N ASP A 44 7.42 29.71 4.17
CA ASP A 44 8.32 29.46 5.27
C ASP A 44 8.70 27.97 5.31
N ILE A 45 10.01 27.70 5.23
CA ILE A 45 10.54 26.33 5.21
C ILE A 45 10.29 25.66 6.56
N ASP A 46 10.23 26.41 7.65
CA ASP A 46 9.97 25.90 9.00
C ASP A 46 8.49 25.54 9.26
N GLN A 47 7.57 26.00 8.42
CA GLN A 47 6.15 25.64 8.47
C GLN A 47 5.81 24.40 7.65
N LEU A 48 6.76 23.84 6.98
CA LEU A 48 6.63 22.57 6.27
C LEU A 48 6.64 21.44 7.30
N GLU A 49 5.52 21.21 7.97
CA GLU A 49 5.26 19.88 8.52
C GLU A 49 5.57 18.89 7.41
N THR A 50 6.62 18.10 7.58
CA THR A 50 7.00 17.11 6.58
C THR A 50 5.84 16.12 6.52
N PRO A 51 4.95 16.18 5.52
CA PRO A 51 3.88 15.22 5.43
C PRO A 51 4.51 13.85 5.28
N LEU A 52 4.01 12.87 6.02
CA LEU A 52 4.39 11.49 5.86
C LEU A 52 3.81 10.98 4.55
N ASN A 53 4.54 11.23 3.50
CA ASN A 53 4.15 10.85 2.16
C ASN A 53 4.93 9.60 1.75
N ASN A 54 4.21 8.56 1.32
CA ASN A 54 4.83 7.35 0.81
C ASN A 54 5.38 7.52 -0.61
N PHE A 55 5.22 8.69 -1.22
CA PHE A 55 5.67 8.94 -2.57
C PHE A 55 7.10 9.43 -2.59
N SER A 56 7.97 8.63 -3.19
CA SER A 56 9.37 8.95 -3.44
C SER A 56 9.70 8.70 -4.90
N VAL A 57 10.56 9.52 -5.47
CA VAL A 57 11.12 9.29 -6.80
C VAL A 57 12.30 8.33 -6.80
N ALA A 58 12.73 7.87 -5.63
CA ALA A 58 13.74 6.83 -5.54
C ALA A 58 13.30 5.63 -6.37
N GLN A 59 14.14 5.26 -7.35
CA GLN A 59 13.95 4.11 -8.25
C GLN A 59 12.60 4.11 -8.99
N CYS A 60 12.12 5.29 -9.35
CA CYS A 60 10.96 5.45 -10.21
C CYS A 60 11.32 5.23 -11.69
N GLN A 61 10.30 4.93 -12.47
CA GLN A 61 10.36 4.96 -13.92
C GLN A 61 9.71 6.23 -14.43
N LEU A 62 10.41 6.95 -15.31
CA LEU A 62 9.91 8.14 -15.96
C LEU A 62 9.49 7.84 -17.39
N MET A 63 8.32 8.33 -17.78
CA MET A 63 7.80 8.23 -19.12
C MET A 63 7.36 9.59 -19.62
N LYS A 64 7.59 9.87 -20.90
CA LYS A 64 7.14 11.09 -21.57
C LYS A 64 6.01 10.75 -22.53
N THR A 65 4.98 11.58 -22.58
CA THR A 65 3.85 11.40 -23.49
C THR A 65 3.27 12.75 -23.92
N GLU A 66 2.66 12.75 -25.09
CA GLU A 66 1.94 13.91 -25.63
C GLU A 66 0.42 13.79 -25.41
N ARG A 67 -0.04 12.73 -24.79
CA ARG A 67 -1.46 12.50 -24.46
C ARG A 67 -1.67 12.27 -22.98
N PRO A 68 -2.79 12.73 -22.39
CA PRO A 68 -3.89 13.48 -22.99
C PRO A 68 -3.58 14.96 -23.28
N LYS A 69 -2.45 15.45 -22.80
CA LYS A 69 -1.93 16.81 -23.08
C LYS A 69 -0.48 16.74 -23.54
N PRO A 70 -0.04 17.70 -24.37
CA PRO A 70 1.38 17.80 -24.74
C PRO A 70 2.23 18.11 -23.50
N ASN A 71 3.52 17.83 -23.57
CA ASN A 71 4.49 18.08 -22.50
C ASN A 71 4.14 17.38 -21.17
N THR A 72 3.57 16.21 -21.26
CA THR A 72 3.22 15.38 -20.11
C THR A 72 4.34 14.41 -19.79
N PHE A 73 4.59 14.18 -18.50
CA PHE A 73 5.42 13.09 -18.02
C PHE A 73 4.71 12.31 -16.92
N ILE A 74 5.07 11.04 -16.80
CA ILE A 74 4.48 10.11 -15.84
C ILE A 74 5.60 9.55 -14.98
N ILE A 75 5.39 9.55 -13.67
CA ILE A 75 6.25 8.87 -12.70
C ILE A 75 5.54 7.61 -12.27
N ARG A 76 6.16 6.46 -12.49
CA ARG A 76 5.69 5.16 -12.06
C ARG A 76 6.64 4.58 -11.03
N CYS A 77 6.13 4.15 -9.91
CA CYS A 77 6.92 3.50 -8.86
C CYS A 77 6.13 2.41 -8.15
N LEU A 78 6.85 1.56 -7.43
CA LEU A 78 6.27 0.56 -6.55
C LEU A 78 6.13 1.15 -5.15
N GLN A 79 4.91 1.19 -4.65
CA GLN A 79 4.60 1.56 -3.28
C GLN A 79 4.06 0.34 -2.57
N TRP A 80 4.74 -0.14 -1.51
CA TRP A 80 4.44 -1.43 -0.91
C TRP A 80 4.59 -2.53 -1.98
N THR A 81 3.54 -3.27 -2.26
CA THR A 81 3.47 -4.23 -3.35
C THR A 81 2.56 -3.76 -4.50
N THR A 82 2.30 -2.46 -4.55
CA THR A 82 1.35 -1.85 -5.51
C THR A 82 2.07 -0.88 -6.42
N VAL A 83 1.78 -0.97 -7.70
CA VAL A 83 2.28 0.00 -8.70
C VAL A 83 1.41 1.25 -8.66
N ILE A 84 2.05 2.40 -8.52
CA ILE A 84 1.38 3.71 -8.58
C ILE A 84 1.94 4.57 -9.68
N GLU A 85 1.07 5.38 -10.28
CA GLU A 85 1.42 6.34 -11.33
C GLU A 85 0.96 7.74 -10.95
N ARG A 86 1.81 8.72 -11.26
CA ARG A 86 1.50 10.14 -11.12
C ARG A 86 1.76 10.82 -12.44
N THR A 87 0.80 11.59 -12.92
CA THR A 87 0.84 12.24 -14.24
C THR A 87 0.90 13.75 -14.07
N PHE A 88 1.87 14.37 -14.75
CA PHE A 88 2.16 15.80 -14.68
C PHE A 88 2.23 16.41 -16.07
N HIS A 89 1.84 17.67 -16.18
CA HIS A 89 1.91 18.47 -17.40
C HIS A 89 2.59 19.80 -17.11
N VAL A 90 3.38 20.25 -18.04
CA VAL A 90 4.06 21.57 -18.06
C VAL A 90 3.80 22.29 -19.39
N ASP A 91 4.11 23.58 -19.43
CA ASP A 91 3.75 24.44 -20.55
C ASP A 91 4.69 24.32 -21.75
N SER A 92 5.90 23.79 -21.55
CA SER A 92 6.89 23.65 -22.61
C SER A 92 7.67 22.34 -22.57
N PRO A 93 8.22 21.87 -23.71
CA PRO A 93 9.11 20.72 -23.74
C PRO A 93 10.38 20.93 -22.91
N GLU A 94 10.87 22.15 -22.81
CA GLU A 94 12.08 22.53 -22.06
C GLU A 94 11.84 22.36 -20.54
N GLU A 95 10.68 22.81 -20.04
CA GLU A 95 10.30 22.60 -18.65
C GLU A 95 10.15 21.11 -18.32
N ARG A 96 9.54 20.33 -19.19
CA ARG A 96 9.43 18.88 -19.04
C ARG A 96 10.81 18.23 -18.95
N GLU A 97 11.72 18.62 -19.81
CA GLU A 97 13.10 18.11 -19.80
C GLU A 97 13.83 18.47 -18.49
N GLN A 98 13.67 19.69 -18.03
CA GLN A 98 14.27 20.14 -16.75
C GLN A 98 13.75 19.30 -15.57
N TRP A 99 12.44 19.07 -15.49
CA TRP A 99 11.85 18.27 -14.40
C TRP A 99 12.24 16.81 -14.48
N THR A 100 12.11 16.18 -15.64
CA THR A 100 12.44 14.76 -15.82
C THR A 100 13.93 14.50 -15.57
N LYS A 101 14.81 15.40 -16.00
CA LYS A 101 16.23 15.32 -15.73
C LYS A 101 16.54 15.45 -14.25
N ALA A 102 15.95 16.42 -13.54
CA ALA A 102 16.16 16.62 -12.11
C ALA A 102 15.68 15.39 -11.30
N ILE A 103 14.53 14.85 -11.63
CA ILE A 103 13.98 13.65 -10.99
C ILE A 103 14.88 12.44 -11.25
N GLN A 104 15.35 12.26 -12.48
CA GLN A 104 16.23 11.14 -12.83
C GLN A 104 17.60 11.23 -12.11
N GLU A 105 18.16 12.42 -12.03
CA GLU A 105 19.43 12.66 -11.32
C GLU A 105 19.33 12.36 -9.82
N VAL A 106 18.21 12.72 -9.18
CA VAL A 106 17.96 12.37 -7.78
C VAL A 106 17.82 10.86 -7.62
N ALA A 107 17.03 10.21 -8.48
CA ALA A 107 16.83 8.77 -8.44
C ALA A 107 18.16 8.00 -8.64
N ASP A 108 18.97 8.40 -9.61
CA ASP A 108 20.27 7.79 -9.91
C ASP A 108 21.28 8.03 -8.76
N GLY A 109 21.28 9.22 -8.15
CA GLY A 109 22.11 9.54 -7.02
C GLY A 109 21.82 8.68 -5.78
N LEU A 110 20.54 8.46 -5.51
CA LEU A 110 20.11 7.58 -4.43
C LEU A 110 20.49 6.12 -4.66
N GLN A 111 20.38 5.65 -5.90
CA GLN A 111 20.81 4.31 -6.27
C GLN A 111 22.30 4.12 -6.08
N LYS A 112 23.14 5.06 -6.51
CA LYS A 112 24.61 4.99 -6.31
C LYS A 112 25.01 4.98 -4.84
N GLN A 113 24.38 5.83 -4.02
CA GLN A 113 24.63 5.84 -2.57
C GLN A 113 24.29 4.49 -1.92
N GLU A 114 23.30 3.81 -2.44
CA GLU A 114 22.89 2.50 -1.96
C GLU A 114 23.90 1.41 -2.37
N GLU A 115 24.37 1.44 -3.61
CA GLU A 115 25.41 0.55 -4.12
C GLU A 115 26.74 0.75 -3.36
N GLU A 116 27.15 1.99 -3.11
CA GLU A 116 28.36 2.32 -2.34
C GLU A 116 28.28 1.87 -0.87
N ARG A 117 27.10 1.91 -0.26
CA ARG A 117 26.88 1.38 1.11
C ARG A 117 27.04 -0.13 1.19
N MET A 118 26.74 -0.84 0.11
CA MET A 118 26.90 -2.29 0.04
C MET A 118 28.32 -2.71 -0.30
N ASP A 119 29.07 -1.86 -1.01
CA ASP A 119 30.48 -2.11 -1.40
C ASP A 119 31.48 -1.68 -0.30
N SER A 120 31.02 -0.91 0.71
CA SER A 120 31.81 -0.64 1.91
C SER A 120 31.93 -1.95 2.68
N SER A 121 33.13 -2.53 2.61
CA SER A 121 33.50 -3.82 3.20
C SER A 121 32.97 -3.95 4.64
N PRO A 122 32.23 -5.03 4.96
CA PRO A 122 31.92 -5.32 6.34
C PRO A 122 33.21 -5.53 7.13
N ASP A 123 33.19 -5.11 8.39
CA ASP A 123 34.26 -5.33 9.36
C ASP A 123 34.73 -6.80 9.28
N PRO A 124 36.04 -7.11 9.38
CA PRO A 124 36.55 -8.49 9.27
C PRO A 124 35.84 -9.51 10.17
N MET A 125 35.22 -9.06 11.26
CA MET A 125 34.41 -9.92 12.13
C MET A 125 33.05 -10.29 11.51
N ASP A 126 32.50 -9.45 10.65
CA ASP A 126 31.26 -9.72 9.93
C ASP A 126 31.49 -10.62 8.70
N MET A 127 32.70 -10.59 8.15
CA MET A 127 33.04 -11.40 6.97
C MET A 127 33.12 -12.90 7.27
N GLU A 128 33.50 -13.28 8.50
CA GLU A 128 33.52 -14.69 8.92
C GLU A 128 32.11 -15.25 9.11
N MET A 129 31.15 -14.38 9.47
CA MET A 129 29.74 -14.74 9.60
C MET A 129 29.02 -14.79 8.24
N TYR A 130 29.50 -14.01 7.25
CA TYR A 130 28.98 -14.04 5.87
C TYR A 130 29.48 -15.24 5.05
N LEU A 131 30.68 -15.73 5.34
CA LEU A 131 31.28 -16.87 4.63
C LEU A 131 30.74 -18.22 5.10
N THR A 132 30.11 -18.29 6.28
CA THR A 132 29.59 -19.53 6.85
C THR A 132 28.11 -19.82 6.58
N LYS A 133 27.37 -18.87 6.02
CA LYS A 133 26.01 -19.09 5.51
C LYS A 133 25.99 -18.88 4.00
N PRO A 134 25.86 -19.95 3.20
CA PRO A 134 25.51 -19.76 1.80
C PRO A 134 24.21 -18.95 1.77
N LYS A 135 24.19 -17.81 1.08
CA LYS A 135 22.95 -17.09 0.75
C LYS A 135 22.11 -18.04 -0.10
N LEU A 136 21.22 -18.78 0.55
CA LEU A 136 20.24 -19.62 -0.13
C LEU A 136 19.32 -18.68 -0.91
N LYS A 137 19.59 -18.57 -2.20
CA LYS A 137 18.75 -17.80 -3.12
C LYS A 137 17.41 -18.53 -3.25
N VAL A 138 16.35 -17.91 -2.72
CA VAL A 138 14.99 -18.43 -2.82
C VAL A 138 14.51 -18.32 -4.26
N THR A 139 13.94 -19.39 -4.78
CA THR A 139 13.42 -19.50 -6.14
C THR A 139 11.98 -20.00 -6.16
N MET A 140 11.34 -19.94 -7.33
CA MET A 140 10.00 -20.50 -7.54
C MET A 140 9.92 -22.00 -7.19
N HIS A 141 11.01 -22.75 -7.35
CA HIS A 141 11.06 -24.19 -7.08
C HIS A 141 11.07 -24.55 -5.59
N ASP A 142 11.32 -23.59 -4.71
CA ASP A 142 11.32 -23.81 -3.26
C ASP A 142 9.91 -23.91 -2.67
N PHE A 143 8.88 -23.67 -3.49
CA PHE A 143 7.48 -23.64 -3.09
C PHE A 143 6.63 -24.65 -3.86
N GLU A 144 5.66 -25.21 -3.16
CA GLU A 144 4.54 -25.95 -3.71
C GLU A 144 3.34 -25.01 -3.83
N TYR A 145 2.72 -24.95 -5.01
CA TYR A 145 1.61 -24.04 -5.33
C TYR A 145 0.29 -24.77 -5.15
N LEU A 146 -0.54 -24.29 -4.21
CA LEU A 146 -1.72 -25.03 -3.77
C LEU A 146 -3.03 -24.50 -4.36
N LYS A 147 -3.32 -23.21 -4.14
CA LYS A 147 -4.59 -22.61 -4.59
C LYS A 147 -4.41 -21.15 -4.98
N LEU A 148 -5.16 -20.69 -5.97
CA LEU A 148 -5.27 -19.28 -6.33
C LEU A 148 -6.17 -18.58 -5.32
N LEU A 149 -5.66 -17.54 -4.67
CA LEU A 149 -6.40 -16.75 -3.69
C LEU A 149 -7.01 -15.47 -4.27
N GLY A 150 -6.38 -14.91 -5.29
CA GLY A 150 -6.84 -13.71 -5.96
C GLY A 150 -6.10 -13.46 -7.26
N LYS A 151 -6.72 -12.70 -8.16
CA LYS A 151 -6.17 -12.32 -9.47
C LYS A 151 -6.59 -10.90 -9.80
N GLY A 152 -5.67 -10.13 -10.38
CA GLY A 152 -5.90 -8.77 -10.84
C GLY A 152 -5.10 -8.46 -12.10
N THR A 153 -5.20 -7.22 -12.58
CA THR A 153 -4.55 -6.76 -13.81
C THR A 153 -3.03 -6.92 -13.77
N PHE A 154 -2.41 -6.63 -12.62
CA PHE A 154 -0.95 -6.62 -12.47
C PHE A 154 -0.36 -7.97 -12.08
N GLY A 155 -1.18 -8.90 -11.57
CA GLY A 155 -0.68 -10.18 -11.11
C GLY A 155 -1.71 -11.02 -10.38
N LYS A 156 -1.21 -11.95 -9.56
CA LYS A 156 -2.03 -12.90 -8.82
C LYS A 156 -1.44 -13.19 -7.45
N VAL A 157 -2.29 -13.69 -6.54
CA VAL A 157 -1.90 -14.19 -5.22
C VAL A 157 -2.21 -15.67 -5.13
N ILE A 158 -1.24 -16.46 -4.72
CA ILE A 158 -1.33 -17.92 -4.62
C ILE A 158 -0.99 -18.36 -3.20
N LEU A 159 -1.76 -19.29 -2.67
CA LEU A 159 -1.40 -20.05 -1.47
C LEU A 159 -0.27 -21.01 -1.82
N VAL A 160 0.85 -20.86 -1.13
CA VAL A 160 2.03 -21.70 -1.33
C VAL A 160 2.47 -22.37 -0.03
N LYS A 161 3.18 -23.47 -0.17
CA LYS A 161 3.87 -24.16 0.92
C LYS A 161 5.37 -24.14 0.64
N GLU A 162 6.14 -23.64 1.58
CA GLU A 162 7.59 -23.72 1.50
C GLU A 162 8.04 -25.15 1.75
N LYS A 163 8.73 -25.75 0.78
CA LYS A 163 9.12 -27.18 0.83
C LYS A 163 10.08 -27.49 1.98
N ALA A 164 11.02 -26.58 2.25
CA ALA A 164 12.03 -26.78 3.29
C ALA A 164 11.46 -26.78 4.71
N THR A 165 10.45 -25.94 5.01
CA THR A 165 9.91 -25.74 6.34
C THR A 165 8.52 -26.33 6.53
N GLY A 166 7.80 -26.59 5.45
CA GLY A 166 6.40 -27.00 5.47
C GLY A 166 5.41 -25.90 5.85
N LYS A 167 5.88 -24.64 5.97
CA LYS A 167 5.05 -23.49 6.33
C LYS A 167 4.29 -22.96 5.11
N TYR A 168 3.11 -22.38 5.37
CA TYR A 168 2.23 -21.81 4.35
C TYR A 168 2.38 -20.30 4.28
N TYR A 169 2.36 -19.78 3.05
CA TYR A 169 2.46 -18.35 2.76
C TYR A 169 1.51 -17.96 1.62
N ALA A 170 1.24 -16.68 1.52
CA ALA A 170 0.63 -16.08 0.34
C ALA A 170 1.72 -15.50 -0.56
N MET A 171 1.82 -15.95 -1.79
CA MET A 171 2.78 -15.43 -2.76
C MET A 171 2.06 -14.51 -3.74
N LYS A 172 2.44 -13.23 -3.73
CA LYS A 172 2.00 -12.25 -4.73
C LYS A 172 3.00 -12.22 -5.88
N ILE A 173 2.51 -12.45 -7.08
CA ILE A 173 3.30 -12.49 -8.30
C ILE A 173 2.88 -11.35 -9.21
N LEU A 174 3.79 -10.45 -9.55
CA LEU A 174 3.58 -9.33 -10.46
C LEU A 174 4.38 -9.55 -11.76
N LYS A 175 3.77 -9.22 -12.89
CA LYS A 175 4.45 -9.26 -14.20
C LYS A 175 5.30 -8.01 -14.38
N LYS A 176 6.59 -8.17 -14.65
CA LYS A 176 7.51 -7.05 -14.91
C LYS A 176 7.09 -6.20 -16.10
N GLU A 177 6.57 -6.81 -17.17
CA GLU A 177 6.09 -6.10 -18.36
C GLU A 177 4.98 -5.09 -18.08
N VAL A 178 4.17 -5.35 -17.06
CA VAL A 178 3.08 -4.46 -16.63
C VAL A 178 3.62 -3.30 -15.79
N ILE A 179 4.72 -3.52 -15.08
CA ILE A 179 5.37 -2.53 -14.22
C ILE A 179 6.27 -1.60 -15.03
N VAL A 180 6.93 -2.14 -16.05
CA VAL A 180 7.92 -1.44 -16.89
C VAL A 180 7.31 -1.15 -18.27
N ALA A 181 7.34 0.10 -18.72
CA ALA A 181 6.89 0.44 -20.07
C ALA A 181 7.87 -0.10 -21.15
N LYS A 182 7.32 -0.51 -22.29
CA LYS A 182 8.03 -1.26 -23.35
C LYS A 182 9.24 -0.56 -23.98
N ASP A 183 9.42 0.74 -23.82
CA ASP A 183 10.33 1.52 -24.66
C ASP A 183 11.49 2.22 -23.97
N GLU A 184 11.70 2.03 -22.65
CA GLU A 184 12.84 2.67 -22.00
C GLU A 184 13.56 1.72 -21.03
N VAL A 185 14.86 1.96 -20.89
CA VAL A 185 15.79 1.25 -20.02
C VAL A 185 15.14 0.99 -18.64
N ALA A 186 15.05 -0.28 -18.29
CA ALA A 186 14.49 -0.72 -17.03
C ALA A 186 15.24 -0.09 -15.86
N HIS A 187 14.61 0.88 -15.22
CA HIS A 187 15.08 1.37 -13.94
C HIS A 187 14.57 0.45 -12.83
N THR A 188 15.41 0.29 -11.86
CA THR A 188 15.21 -0.57 -10.71
C THR A 188 14.03 -0.09 -9.88
N LEU A 189 13.00 -0.91 -9.73
CA LEU A 189 12.01 -0.73 -8.67
C LEU A 189 12.58 -1.30 -7.38
N THR A 190 12.68 -0.50 -6.34
CA THR A 190 13.18 -1.01 -5.07
C THR A 190 12.19 -1.85 -4.34
N GLU A 191 12.76 -2.72 -3.56
CA GLU A 191 12.15 -3.32 -2.41
C GLU A 191 11.50 -2.27 -1.52
N ASN A 192 10.26 -2.48 -1.16
CA ASN A 192 9.67 -1.64 -0.13
C ASN A 192 10.27 -2.05 1.23
N ARG A 193 11.28 -1.31 1.65
CA ARG A 193 11.99 -1.55 2.92
C ARG A 193 11.08 -1.56 4.13
N VAL A 194 9.94 -0.90 4.04
CA VAL A 194 8.96 -0.88 5.11
C VAL A 194 8.41 -2.27 5.37
N LEU A 195 8.00 -3.01 4.31
CA LEU A 195 7.50 -4.37 4.44
C LEU A 195 8.58 -5.33 4.95
N GLN A 196 9.81 -5.19 4.46
CA GLN A 196 10.93 -6.05 4.86
C GLN A 196 11.24 -5.98 6.34
N ASN A 197 11.18 -4.79 6.92
CA ASN A 197 11.57 -4.52 8.30
C ASN A 197 10.37 -4.30 9.25
N SER A 198 9.14 -4.50 8.77
CA SER A 198 7.95 -4.34 9.60
C SER A 198 7.69 -5.61 10.40
N LYS A 199 7.74 -5.47 11.73
CA LYS A 199 7.40 -6.53 12.67
C LYS A 199 6.32 -6.03 13.61
N HIS A 200 5.07 -6.30 13.25
CA HIS A 200 3.93 -5.96 14.08
C HIS A 200 2.90 -7.09 14.01
N PRO A 201 2.25 -7.45 15.13
CA PRO A 201 1.34 -8.60 15.18
C PRO A 201 0.14 -8.48 14.24
N PHE A 202 -0.28 -7.28 13.89
CA PHE A 202 -1.45 -7.02 13.04
C PHE A 202 -1.13 -6.54 11.63
N LEU A 203 0.14 -6.55 11.25
CA LEU A 203 0.59 -6.31 9.88
C LEU A 203 1.04 -7.62 9.24
N THR A 204 0.68 -7.81 7.98
CA THR A 204 1.18 -8.94 7.19
C THR A 204 2.68 -8.77 6.94
N GLY A 205 3.48 -9.70 7.47
CA GLY A 205 4.94 -9.67 7.33
C GLY A 205 5.40 -10.23 5.99
N LEU A 206 6.45 -9.63 5.43
CA LEU A 206 7.16 -10.14 4.26
C LEU A 206 8.22 -11.14 4.70
N LYS A 207 8.14 -12.38 4.19
CA LYS A 207 9.12 -13.43 4.46
C LYS A 207 10.25 -13.42 3.44
N TYR A 208 9.92 -13.39 2.16
CA TYR A 208 10.85 -13.34 1.04
C TYR A 208 10.36 -12.40 -0.04
N SER A 209 11.28 -11.79 -0.77
CA SER A 209 11.03 -11.27 -2.10
C SER A 209 12.13 -11.77 -3.04
N PHE A 210 11.76 -12.12 -4.23
CA PHE A 210 12.68 -12.57 -5.28
C PHE A 210 12.10 -12.28 -6.67
N GLN A 211 12.94 -12.35 -7.67
CA GLN A 211 12.54 -12.08 -9.03
C GLN A 211 12.93 -13.23 -9.97
N THR A 212 12.15 -13.39 -11.02
CA THR A 212 12.46 -14.15 -12.21
C THR A 212 12.72 -13.19 -13.37
N PRO A 213 13.13 -13.65 -14.55
CA PRO A 213 13.31 -12.76 -15.71
C PRO A 213 12.08 -11.92 -16.05
N ASP A 214 10.86 -12.41 -15.80
CA ASP A 214 9.60 -11.79 -16.18
C ASP A 214 8.70 -11.39 -15.00
N ARG A 215 9.05 -11.74 -13.75
CA ARG A 215 8.15 -11.57 -12.57
C ARG A 215 8.86 -11.08 -11.32
N LEU A 216 8.09 -10.34 -10.50
CA LEU A 216 8.43 -10.01 -9.12
C LEU A 216 7.55 -10.84 -8.19
N CYS A 217 8.15 -11.48 -7.18
CA CYS A 217 7.47 -12.36 -6.24
C CYS A 217 7.66 -11.87 -4.80
N PHE A 218 6.53 -11.73 -4.08
CA PHE A 218 6.51 -11.41 -2.66
C PHE A 218 5.88 -12.57 -1.89
N VAL A 219 6.63 -13.16 -0.98
CA VAL A 219 6.14 -14.24 -0.10
C VAL A 219 5.82 -13.66 1.26
N MET A 220 4.54 -13.65 1.59
CA MET A 220 4.00 -12.97 2.78
C MET A 220 3.29 -13.95 3.70
N GLU A 221 3.16 -13.57 4.97
CA GLU A 221 2.30 -14.29 5.91
C GLU A 221 0.92 -14.53 5.31
N TYR A 222 0.38 -15.69 5.60
CA TYR A 222 -0.93 -16.13 5.15
C TYR A 222 -1.94 -16.08 6.30
N ALA A 223 -3.04 -15.35 6.09
CA ALA A 223 -4.17 -15.27 7.01
C ALA A 223 -5.42 -15.85 6.34
N ASN A 224 -6.03 -16.85 6.96
CA ASN A 224 -7.15 -17.58 6.36
C ASN A 224 -8.49 -17.47 7.12
N GLY A 225 -8.57 -16.52 8.05
CA GLY A 225 -9.82 -16.24 8.77
C GLY A 225 -10.86 -15.43 8.00
N GLY A 226 -10.56 -15.05 6.77
CA GLY A 226 -11.42 -14.31 5.87
C GLY A 226 -11.27 -12.79 5.94
N GLU A 227 -11.72 -12.12 4.90
CA GLU A 227 -11.81 -10.65 4.89
C GLU A 227 -12.86 -10.19 5.89
N LEU A 228 -12.58 -9.07 6.57
CA LEU A 228 -13.55 -8.46 7.47
C LEU A 228 -14.83 -8.04 6.73
N PHE A 229 -14.69 -7.65 5.47
CA PHE A 229 -15.80 -7.38 4.56
C PHE A 229 -16.77 -8.58 4.43
N PHE A 230 -16.25 -9.80 4.28
CA PHE A 230 -17.06 -11.00 4.20
C PHE A 230 -17.88 -11.22 5.47
N HIS A 231 -17.27 -11.11 6.63
CA HIS A 231 -17.93 -11.31 7.92
C HIS A 231 -18.97 -10.21 8.19
N LEU A 232 -18.67 -8.98 7.88
CA LEU A 232 -19.64 -7.88 8.02
C LEU A 232 -20.83 -8.01 7.07
N SER A 233 -20.59 -8.45 5.83
CA SER A 233 -21.68 -8.70 4.86
C SER A 233 -22.64 -9.78 5.34
N ARG A 234 -22.14 -10.81 6.00
CA ARG A 234 -22.93 -11.88 6.60
C ARG A 234 -23.70 -11.40 7.84
N ASP A 235 -23.00 -10.72 8.76
CA ASP A 235 -23.57 -10.32 10.06
C ASP A 235 -24.31 -8.98 9.97
N ARG A 236 -24.16 -8.23 8.87
CA ARG A 236 -24.72 -6.93 8.52
C ARG A 236 -24.19 -5.76 9.34
N VAL A 237 -24.01 -5.92 10.63
CA VAL A 237 -23.48 -4.91 11.55
C VAL A 237 -22.75 -5.64 12.68
N PHE A 238 -21.68 -5.04 13.16
CA PHE A 238 -20.99 -5.48 14.36
C PHE A 238 -21.45 -4.66 15.58
N SER A 239 -21.42 -5.29 16.76
CA SER A 239 -21.58 -4.54 18.01
C SER A 239 -20.46 -3.52 18.18
N GLU A 240 -20.70 -2.48 18.99
CA GLU A 240 -19.66 -1.51 19.32
C GLU A 240 -18.47 -2.16 20.02
N GLU A 241 -18.70 -3.19 20.83
CA GLU A 241 -17.66 -3.97 21.49
C GLU A 241 -16.77 -4.72 20.48
N ARG A 242 -17.39 -5.37 19.49
CA ARG A 242 -16.66 -6.06 18.42
C ARG A 242 -15.87 -5.07 17.53
N ALA A 243 -16.49 -3.96 17.17
CA ALA A 243 -15.84 -2.89 16.43
C ALA A 243 -14.67 -2.25 17.21
N ARG A 244 -14.82 -2.10 18.51
CA ARG A 244 -13.74 -1.63 19.40
C ARG A 244 -12.54 -2.56 19.39
N PHE A 245 -12.78 -3.85 19.44
CA PHE A 245 -11.70 -4.85 19.36
C PHE A 245 -10.91 -4.70 18.06
N TYR A 246 -11.56 -4.72 16.91
CA TYR A 246 -10.90 -4.57 15.63
C TYR A 246 -10.26 -3.19 15.47
N GLY A 247 -10.95 -2.15 15.88
CA GLY A 247 -10.45 -0.78 15.85
C GLY A 247 -9.18 -0.60 16.67
N SER A 248 -9.11 -1.20 17.86
CA SER A 248 -7.92 -1.14 18.70
C SER A 248 -6.71 -1.81 18.06
N GLU A 249 -6.90 -2.93 17.41
CA GLU A 249 -5.83 -3.63 16.69
C GLU A 249 -5.34 -2.84 15.47
N ILE A 250 -6.27 -2.22 14.73
CA ILE A 250 -5.93 -1.35 13.60
C ILE A 250 -5.16 -0.10 14.06
N VAL A 251 -5.62 0.56 15.13
CA VAL A 251 -4.94 1.73 15.71
C VAL A 251 -3.51 1.36 16.13
N SER A 252 -3.33 0.23 16.79
CA SER A 252 -2.00 -0.26 17.19
C SER A 252 -1.06 -0.43 16.00
N ALA A 253 -1.55 -1.01 14.90
CA ALA A 253 -0.78 -1.21 13.68
C ALA A 253 -0.43 0.11 12.98
N LEU A 254 -1.39 1.03 12.86
CA LEU A 254 -1.17 2.34 12.26
C LEU A 254 -0.22 3.21 13.09
N ASP A 255 -0.32 3.16 14.41
CA ASP A 255 0.63 3.83 15.31
C ASP A 255 2.07 3.37 15.04
N TYR A 256 2.26 2.08 14.94
CA TYR A 256 3.58 1.51 14.59
C TYR A 256 4.09 2.02 13.24
N LEU A 257 3.25 2.02 12.21
CA LEU A 257 3.64 2.53 10.89
C LEU A 257 3.99 4.01 10.92
N HIS A 258 3.23 4.81 11.65
CA HIS A 258 3.45 6.25 11.75
C HIS A 258 4.68 6.60 12.59
N SER A 259 4.82 5.99 13.77
CA SER A 259 5.86 6.36 14.75
C SER A 259 7.19 5.67 14.53
N GLU A 260 7.18 4.37 14.21
CA GLU A 260 8.41 3.57 14.07
C GLU A 260 8.94 3.56 12.62
N LYS A 261 8.04 3.52 11.63
CA LYS A 261 8.40 3.42 10.23
C LYS A 261 8.28 4.74 9.48
N ASN A 262 7.64 5.74 10.04
CA ASN A 262 7.39 7.04 9.43
C ASN A 262 6.70 6.94 8.06
N VAL A 263 5.72 6.06 7.95
CA VAL A 263 4.94 5.82 6.74
C VAL A 263 3.45 5.93 6.97
N VAL A 264 2.74 6.35 5.93
CA VAL A 264 1.29 6.37 5.82
C VAL A 264 0.83 5.12 5.07
N TYR A 265 -0.15 4.41 5.60
CA TYR A 265 -0.68 3.21 4.94
C TYR A 265 -1.57 3.55 3.75
N ARG A 266 -2.44 4.56 3.86
CA ARG A 266 -3.32 5.14 2.83
C ARG A 266 -4.48 4.26 2.35
N ASP A 267 -4.32 2.95 2.26
CA ASP A 267 -5.28 2.03 1.63
C ASP A 267 -6.14 1.25 2.63
N LEU A 268 -6.48 1.86 3.77
CA LEU A 268 -7.31 1.23 4.77
C LEU A 268 -8.75 1.10 4.27
N LYS A 269 -9.19 -0.15 4.11
CA LYS A 269 -10.53 -0.55 3.68
C LYS A 269 -10.82 -1.95 4.17
N LEU A 270 -12.10 -2.34 4.24
CA LEU A 270 -12.49 -3.66 4.77
C LEU A 270 -11.87 -4.84 4.01
N GLU A 271 -11.63 -4.69 2.71
CA GLU A 271 -11.04 -5.72 1.86
C GLU A 271 -9.57 -5.97 2.17
N ASN A 272 -8.88 -4.98 2.76
CA ASN A 272 -7.48 -5.10 3.19
C ASN A 272 -7.34 -5.52 4.66
N LEU A 273 -8.45 -5.76 5.34
CA LEU A 273 -8.49 -6.25 6.71
C LEU A 273 -8.91 -7.72 6.69
N MET A 274 -7.98 -8.58 7.04
CA MET A 274 -8.23 -10.01 7.16
C MET A 274 -8.18 -10.43 8.62
N LEU A 275 -8.80 -11.57 8.92
CA LEU A 275 -8.65 -12.24 10.20
C LEU A 275 -7.65 -13.39 10.07
N ASP A 276 -6.83 -13.57 11.11
CA ASP A 276 -6.07 -14.79 11.25
C ASP A 276 -6.98 -15.94 11.76
N LYS A 277 -6.44 -17.12 11.90
CA LYS A 277 -7.18 -18.30 12.39
C LYS A 277 -7.82 -18.12 13.76
N ASP A 278 -7.28 -17.23 14.57
CA ASP A 278 -7.74 -16.96 15.94
C ASP A 278 -8.74 -15.82 16.04
N GLY A 279 -8.88 -15.02 14.97
CA GLY A 279 -9.80 -13.89 14.90
C GLY A 279 -9.16 -12.52 15.15
N HIS A 280 -7.83 -12.44 15.19
CA HIS A 280 -7.09 -11.18 15.21
C HIS A 280 -6.96 -10.57 13.81
N ILE A 281 -6.83 -9.24 13.75
CA ILE A 281 -6.64 -8.50 12.51
C ILE A 281 -5.27 -8.78 11.89
N LYS A 282 -5.24 -8.94 10.58
CA LYS A 282 -4.07 -8.82 9.72
C LYS A 282 -4.35 -7.80 8.62
N ILE A 283 -3.68 -6.67 8.67
CA ILE A 283 -3.71 -5.68 7.60
C ILE A 283 -2.86 -6.20 6.46
N THR A 284 -3.47 -6.34 5.30
CA THR A 284 -2.82 -6.90 4.13
C THR A 284 -2.47 -5.81 3.12
N ASP A 285 -1.47 -6.09 2.29
CA ASP A 285 -1.15 -5.27 1.13
C ASP A 285 -1.17 -6.16 -0.12
N PHE A 286 -2.30 -6.82 -0.34
CA PHE A 286 -2.44 -7.65 -1.54
C PHE A 286 -2.69 -6.81 -2.81
N GLY A 287 -2.96 -5.51 -2.72
CA GLY A 287 -2.99 -4.50 -3.78
C GLY A 287 -3.56 -4.93 -5.14
N LEU A 288 -4.18 -6.10 -5.20
CA LEU A 288 -4.86 -6.57 -6.39
C LEU A 288 -6.26 -5.99 -6.38
N CYS A 289 -6.53 -5.08 -7.32
CA CYS A 289 -7.88 -4.66 -7.59
C CYS A 289 -8.71 -5.91 -7.92
N LYS A 290 -9.74 -6.18 -7.15
CA LYS A 290 -10.78 -7.14 -7.55
C LYS A 290 -11.55 -6.50 -8.70
N GLU A 291 -11.04 -6.62 -9.90
CA GLU A 291 -11.82 -6.34 -11.09
C GLU A 291 -12.77 -7.49 -11.32
N GLY A 292 -14.02 -7.29 -10.92
CA GLY A 292 -15.10 -8.00 -11.55
C GLY A 292 -15.20 -7.51 -12.99
N ILE A 293 -14.51 -8.17 -13.90
CA ILE A 293 -14.70 -7.95 -15.33
C ILE A 293 -16.10 -8.51 -15.65
N LYS A 294 -17.08 -7.61 -15.60
CA LYS A 294 -18.31 -7.84 -16.35
C LYS A 294 -18.06 -7.28 -17.74
N ASP A 295 -18.20 -8.14 -18.74
CA ASP A 295 -18.09 -7.85 -20.14
C ASP A 295 -18.69 -6.49 -20.50
N GLY A 296 -17.91 -5.62 -21.14
CA GLY A 296 -18.36 -4.37 -21.75
C GLY A 296 -18.01 -3.07 -21.03
N ALA A 297 -17.33 -3.08 -19.90
CA ALA A 297 -16.85 -1.84 -19.27
C ALA A 297 -15.52 -1.43 -19.87
N THR A 298 -15.52 -0.32 -20.61
CA THR A 298 -14.33 0.41 -21.03
C THR A 298 -13.43 0.63 -19.81
N MET A 299 -12.13 0.30 -19.96
CA MET A 299 -11.08 0.44 -18.96
C MET A 299 -11.01 1.85 -18.38
N LYS A 300 -11.84 2.12 -17.39
CA LYS A 300 -11.63 3.18 -16.41
C LYS A 300 -11.40 2.50 -15.06
N THR A 301 -10.27 1.87 -14.96
CA THR A 301 -9.82 1.20 -13.77
C THR A 301 -9.48 2.23 -12.72
N PHE A 302 -10.44 2.52 -11.85
CA PHE A 302 -10.12 3.09 -10.55
C PHE A 302 -9.48 1.96 -9.73
N CYS A 303 -8.16 1.93 -9.67
CA CYS A 303 -7.46 1.10 -8.69
C CYS A 303 -7.74 1.65 -7.29
N GLY A 304 -8.77 1.16 -6.67
CA GLY A 304 -9.19 1.56 -5.34
C GLY A 304 -10.71 1.56 -5.20
N THR A 305 -11.18 1.47 -3.98
CA THR A 305 -12.59 1.60 -3.62
C THR A 305 -12.83 3.08 -3.32
N PRO A 306 -13.46 3.85 -4.22
CA PRO A 306 -13.52 5.32 -4.11
C PRO A 306 -14.28 5.80 -2.86
N GLU A 307 -15.11 4.94 -2.28
CA GLU A 307 -15.89 5.23 -1.06
C GLU A 307 -15.04 5.46 0.18
N TYR A 308 -13.77 5.01 0.19
CA TYR A 308 -12.83 5.15 1.31
C TYR A 308 -11.91 6.36 1.22
N LEU A 309 -11.96 7.11 0.12
CA LEU A 309 -11.03 8.19 -0.14
C LEU A 309 -11.28 9.38 0.77
N ALA A 310 -10.22 9.89 1.40
CA ALA A 310 -10.27 11.10 2.19
C ALA A 310 -10.46 12.35 1.32
N PRO A 311 -11.10 13.42 1.83
CA PRO A 311 -11.30 14.66 1.09
C PRO A 311 -10.01 15.25 0.53
N GLU A 312 -8.94 15.28 1.30
CA GLU A 312 -7.63 15.79 0.87
C GLU A 312 -7.02 15.00 -0.28
N VAL A 313 -7.27 13.69 -0.33
CA VAL A 313 -6.81 12.82 -1.43
C VAL A 313 -7.62 13.09 -2.70
N LEU A 314 -8.94 13.27 -2.59
CA LEU A 314 -9.80 13.64 -3.72
C LEU A 314 -9.44 15.00 -4.32
N GLU A 315 -9.07 15.95 -3.48
CA GLU A 315 -8.65 17.28 -3.89
C GLU A 315 -7.21 17.35 -4.39
N ASP A 316 -6.50 16.22 -4.40
CA ASP A 316 -5.06 16.13 -4.71
C ASP A 316 -4.20 17.09 -3.89
N ASN A 317 -4.61 17.32 -2.65
CA ASN A 317 -3.79 18.02 -1.70
C ASN A 317 -2.70 17.09 -1.18
N ASP A 318 -1.70 17.69 -0.61
CA ASP A 318 -0.77 16.99 0.22
C ASP A 318 -1.49 16.29 1.36
N TYR A 319 -1.14 15.05 1.62
CA TYR A 319 -1.75 14.28 2.70
C TYR A 319 -0.67 13.70 3.62
N GLY A 320 -0.99 13.62 4.89
CA GLY A 320 -0.13 13.05 5.92
C GLY A 320 -0.81 11.89 6.65
N ARG A 321 -0.35 11.64 7.86
CA ARG A 321 -0.86 10.58 8.75
C ARG A 321 -2.38 10.60 8.95
N ALA A 322 -2.97 11.77 8.95
CA ALA A 322 -4.41 11.97 9.16
C ALA A 322 -5.29 11.25 8.11
N VAL A 323 -4.78 10.92 6.93
CA VAL A 323 -5.50 10.16 5.91
C VAL A 323 -5.85 8.75 6.41
N ASP A 324 -4.97 8.14 7.19
CA ASP A 324 -5.23 6.82 7.77
C ASP A 324 -6.33 6.84 8.83
N TRP A 325 -6.44 7.94 9.56
CA TRP A 325 -7.53 8.12 10.55
C TRP A 325 -8.88 8.36 9.89
N TRP A 326 -8.93 9.00 8.74
CA TRP A 326 -10.14 9.01 7.91
C TRP A 326 -10.53 7.60 7.50
N GLY A 327 -9.59 6.82 6.98
CA GLY A 327 -9.83 5.41 6.62
C GLY A 327 -10.33 4.58 7.78
N LEU A 328 -9.77 4.75 8.97
CA LEU A 328 -10.27 4.12 10.20
C LEU A 328 -11.73 4.53 10.49
N GLY A 329 -12.04 5.81 10.32
CA GLY A 329 -13.41 6.33 10.49
C GLY A 329 -14.41 5.67 9.54
N VAL A 330 -14.06 5.53 8.27
CA VAL A 330 -14.92 4.86 7.27
C VAL A 330 -15.12 3.39 7.61
N VAL A 331 -14.06 2.68 7.92
CA VAL A 331 -14.10 1.25 8.27
C VAL A 331 -14.94 1.03 9.54
N MET A 332 -14.72 1.82 10.58
CA MET A 332 -15.48 1.69 11.82
C MET A 332 -16.94 2.12 11.66
N TYR A 333 -17.21 3.12 10.82
CA TYR A 333 -18.58 3.48 10.46
C TYR A 333 -19.31 2.31 9.80
N GLU A 334 -18.68 1.65 8.84
CA GLU A 334 -19.25 0.45 8.21
C GLU A 334 -19.51 -0.66 9.23
N MET A 335 -18.56 -0.92 10.12
CA MET A 335 -18.70 -1.96 11.15
C MET A 335 -19.87 -1.71 12.08
N MET A 336 -20.06 -0.47 12.56
CA MET A 336 -21.05 -0.12 13.56
C MET A 336 -22.40 0.31 12.98
N CYS A 337 -22.42 0.82 11.77
CA CYS A 337 -23.63 1.33 11.12
C CYS A 337 -24.16 0.39 10.02
N GLY A 338 -23.37 -0.58 9.58
CA GLY A 338 -23.75 -1.56 8.55
C GLY A 338 -23.84 -1.01 7.14
N ARG A 339 -23.33 0.20 6.92
CA ARG A 339 -23.32 0.88 5.62
C ARG A 339 -22.13 1.82 5.52
N LEU A 340 -21.78 2.22 4.30
CA LEU A 340 -20.79 3.26 4.05
C LEU A 340 -21.31 4.64 4.50
N PRO A 341 -20.45 5.52 5.06
CA PRO A 341 -20.84 6.87 5.41
C PRO A 341 -21.23 7.71 4.18
N PHE A 342 -20.59 7.44 3.04
CA PHE A 342 -20.83 8.10 1.76
C PHE A 342 -20.90 7.05 0.66
N TYR A 343 -22.00 7.03 -0.07
CA TYR A 343 -22.21 6.11 -1.18
C TYR A 343 -23.06 6.71 -2.29
N ASN A 344 -22.62 6.54 -3.53
CA ASN A 344 -23.41 6.76 -4.73
C ASN A 344 -22.81 5.92 -5.87
N GLN A 345 -23.64 5.40 -6.76
CA GLN A 345 -23.20 4.66 -7.94
C GLN A 345 -22.46 5.56 -8.94
N ASP A 346 -22.87 6.83 -9.00
CA ASP A 346 -22.17 7.87 -9.77
C ASP A 346 -21.00 8.39 -8.94
N HIS A 347 -19.77 8.18 -9.45
CA HIS A 347 -18.56 8.57 -8.75
C HIS A 347 -18.42 10.08 -8.57
N GLU A 348 -18.90 10.89 -9.50
CA GLU A 348 -18.86 12.36 -9.34
C GLU A 348 -19.73 12.80 -8.16
N LYS A 349 -20.94 12.24 -8.05
CA LYS A 349 -21.82 12.48 -6.91
C LYS A 349 -21.26 11.93 -5.61
N LEU A 350 -20.62 10.77 -5.65
CA LEU A 350 -19.94 10.22 -4.48
C LEU A 350 -18.83 11.15 -3.98
N PHE A 351 -18.04 11.72 -4.88
CA PHE A 351 -16.97 12.65 -4.51
C PHE A 351 -17.52 13.95 -3.92
N GLU A 352 -18.63 14.45 -4.44
CA GLU A 352 -19.34 15.58 -3.83
C GLU A 352 -19.81 15.26 -2.41
N LEU A 353 -20.36 14.07 -2.18
CA LEU A 353 -20.79 13.63 -0.84
C LEU A 353 -19.59 13.59 0.12
N ILE A 354 -18.47 13.01 -0.28
CA ILE A 354 -17.27 12.93 0.56
C ILE A 354 -16.73 14.32 0.91
N LEU A 355 -16.78 15.26 -0.04
CA LEU A 355 -16.25 16.61 0.14
C LEU A 355 -17.18 17.53 0.94
N MET A 356 -18.49 17.38 0.82
CA MET A 356 -19.46 18.39 1.26
C MET A 356 -20.53 17.90 2.23
N GLU A 357 -20.91 16.63 2.18
CA GLU A 357 -22.03 16.11 2.96
C GLU A 357 -21.63 15.83 4.42
N GLU A 358 -22.51 16.17 5.35
CA GLU A 358 -22.36 15.81 6.75
C GLU A 358 -22.75 14.34 7.00
N ILE A 359 -22.08 13.72 7.99
CA ILE A 359 -22.33 12.32 8.35
C ILE A 359 -23.64 12.18 9.10
N ARG A 360 -24.39 11.15 8.75
CA ARG A 360 -25.62 10.76 9.44
C ARG A 360 -25.38 9.48 10.23
N PHE A 361 -25.86 9.44 11.46
CA PHE A 361 -25.75 8.28 12.33
C PHE A 361 -27.10 7.61 12.54
N PRO A 362 -27.15 6.27 12.64
CA PRO A 362 -28.34 5.57 13.09
C PRO A 362 -28.63 5.89 14.57
N ARG A 363 -29.89 5.82 14.96
CA ARG A 363 -30.32 6.09 16.34
C ARG A 363 -29.77 5.08 17.35
N THR A 364 -29.41 3.90 16.87
CA THR A 364 -28.90 2.79 17.69
C THR A 364 -27.44 2.95 18.10
N LEU A 365 -26.70 3.86 17.48
CA LEU A 365 -25.31 4.10 17.80
C LEU A 365 -25.18 4.89 19.11
N GLY A 366 -24.33 4.43 20.02
CA GLY A 366 -24.06 5.09 21.29
C GLY A 366 -23.32 6.42 21.16
N PRO A 367 -23.34 7.25 22.21
CA PRO A 367 -22.74 8.59 22.16
C PRO A 367 -21.21 8.56 21.97
N GLU A 368 -20.51 7.60 22.55
CA GLU A 368 -19.06 7.44 22.39
C GLU A 368 -18.70 7.04 20.95
N GLY A 369 -19.48 6.14 20.34
CA GLY A 369 -19.32 5.75 18.94
C GLY A 369 -19.54 6.92 17.99
N LYS A 370 -20.60 7.72 18.22
CA LYS A 370 -20.86 8.95 17.45
C LYS A 370 -19.73 9.95 17.57
N SER A 371 -19.24 10.15 18.80
CA SER A 371 -18.12 11.07 19.05
C SER A 371 -16.83 10.64 18.32
N LEU A 372 -16.49 9.36 18.39
CA LEU A 372 -15.33 8.82 17.69
C LEU A 372 -15.44 9.02 16.18
N LEU A 373 -16.55 8.59 15.59
CA LEU A 373 -16.76 8.68 14.14
C LEU A 373 -16.83 10.14 13.65
N SER A 374 -17.48 11.02 14.40
CA SER A 374 -17.50 12.46 14.09
C SER A 374 -16.11 13.06 14.10
N GLY A 375 -15.26 12.64 15.03
CA GLY A 375 -13.87 13.09 15.11
C GLY A 375 -12.99 12.56 13.98
N LEU A 376 -13.10 11.26 13.68
CA LEU A 376 -12.31 10.62 12.61
C LEU A 376 -12.72 11.08 11.21
N LEU A 377 -13.98 11.41 11.00
CA LEU A 377 -14.54 11.79 9.70
C LEU A 377 -14.69 13.32 9.53
N LYS A 378 -13.90 14.10 10.25
CA LYS A 378 -13.72 15.52 9.94
C LYS A 378 -13.07 15.66 8.56
N LYS A 379 -13.66 16.53 7.73
CA LYS A 379 -13.18 16.73 6.35
C LYS A 379 -11.83 17.45 6.30
N ASP A 380 -11.61 18.40 7.19
CA ASP A 380 -10.33 19.05 7.38
C ASP A 380 -9.39 18.13 8.18
N PRO A 381 -8.28 17.66 7.60
CA PRO A 381 -7.35 16.79 8.29
C PRO A 381 -6.74 17.40 9.56
N LYS A 382 -6.64 18.72 9.64
CA LYS A 382 -6.16 19.43 10.84
C LYS A 382 -7.12 19.41 12.00
N GLN A 383 -8.43 19.30 11.72
CA GLN A 383 -9.49 19.20 12.72
C GLN A 383 -9.85 17.75 13.05
N ARG A 384 -9.38 16.82 12.25
CA ARG A 384 -9.64 15.38 12.40
C ARG A 384 -9.00 14.82 13.65
N LEU A 385 -9.71 13.94 14.36
CA LEU A 385 -9.14 13.17 15.47
C LEU A 385 -7.91 12.38 14.99
N GLY A 386 -6.78 12.53 15.67
CA GLY A 386 -5.49 11.99 15.26
C GLY A 386 -4.72 12.86 14.25
N GLY A 387 -5.30 13.95 13.78
CA GLY A 387 -4.67 14.87 12.82
C GLY A 387 -3.66 15.85 13.42
N GLY A 388 -3.54 15.88 14.74
CA GLY A 388 -2.55 16.70 15.45
C GLY A 388 -1.21 15.97 15.66
N PRO A 389 -0.28 16.61 16.37
CA PRO A 389 1.07 16.05 16.61
C PRO A 389 1.05 14.77 17.46
N ASP A 390 0.03 14.55 18.28
CA ASP A 390 -0.12 13.35 19.11
C ASP A 390 -0.58 12.12 18.33
N ASP A 391 -1.06 12.29 17.11
CA ASP A 391 -1.41 11.21 16.16
C ASP A 391 -2.30 10.12 16.81
N ALA A 392 -1.86 8.87 16.81
CA ALA A 392 -2.60 7.75 17.38
C ALA A 392 -2.94 7.90 18.86
N LYS A 393 -2.12 8.59 19.65
CA LYS A 393 -2.36 8.78 21.09
C LYS A 393 -3.67 9.52 21.37
N GLU A 394 -4.02 10.47 20.52
CA GLU A 394 -5.30 11.20 20.61
C GLU A 394 -6.49 10.26 20.46
N ILE A 395 -6.39 9.29 19.55
CA ILE A 395 -7.41 8.26 19.34
C ILE A 395 -7.45 7.27 20.49
N MET A 396 -6.28 6.81 20.95
CA MET A 396 -6.15 5.87 22.07
C MET A 396 -6.75 6.41 23.37
N GLN A 397 -6.74 7.72 23.58
CA GLN A 397 -7.29 8.40 24.73
C GLN A 397 -8.78 8.73 24.60
N HIS A 398 -9.39 8.51 23.43
CA HIS A 398 -10.80 8.78 23.21
C HIS A 398 -11.67 7.86 24.08
N LYS A 399 -12.81 8.38 24.56
CA LYS A 399 -13.75 7.66 25.44
C LYS A 399 -14.23 6.33 24.88
N PHE A 400 -14.35 6.21 23.55
CA PHE A 400 -14.75 4.96 22.91
C PHE A 400 -13.80 3.80 23.24
N PHE A 401 -12.52 4.10 23.40
CA PHE A 401 -11.49 3.12 23.77
C PHE A 401 -11.18 3.09 25.26
N ALA A 402 -12.05 3.65 26.11
CA ALA A 402 -11.86 3.58 27.55
C ALA A 402 -11.77 2.12 28.04
N GLY A 403 -10.83 1.85 28.94
CA GLY A 403 -10.58 0.50 29.46
C GLY A 403 -9.71 -0.40 28.58
N ILE A 404 -9.30 0.05 27.41
CA ILE A 404 -8.35 -0.67 26.56
C ILE A 404 -6.94 -0.44 27.09
N GLU A 405 -6.26 -1.55 27.44
CA GLU A 405 -4.84 -1.56 27.74
C GLU A 405 -4.07 -1.86 26.43
N TRP A 406 -3.42 -0.83 25.88
CA TRP A 406 -2.84 -0.90 24.54
C TRP A 406 -1.66 -1.87 24.43
N GLN A 407 -0.93 -2.09 25.49
CA GLN A 407 0.11 -3.12 25.53
C GLN A 407 -0.51 -4.53 25.41
N ASP A 408 -1.65 -4.75 26.06
CA ASP A 408 -2.38 -6.03 25.95
C ASP A 408 -2.96 -6.26 24.56
N VAL A 409 -3.36 -5.19 23.87
CA VAL A 409 -3.73 -5.26 22.44
C VAL A 409 -2.56 -5.75 21.60
N TYR A 410 -1.42 -5.11 21.73
CA TYR A 410 -0.20 -5.47 21.02
C TYR A 410 0.24 -6.91 21.27
N GLU A 411 0.16 -7.36 22.51
CA GLU A 411 0.53 -8.71 22.94
C GLU A 411 -0.53 -9.77 22.66
N LYS A 412 -1.64 -9.41 22.00
CA LYS A 412 -2.77 -10.30 21.68
C LYS A 412 -3.41 -10.96 22.91
N LYS A 413 -3.45 -10.27 24.03
CA LYS A 413 -4.05 -10.76 25.28
C LYS A 413 -5.57 -10.63 25.32
N LEU A 414 -6.15 -9.74 24.52
CA LEU A 414 -7.59 -9.61 24.42
C LEU A 414 -8.19 -10.79 23.64
N VAL A 415 -9.29 -11.32 24.14
CA VAL A 415 -9.97 -12.44 23.48
C VAL A 415 -10.74 -11.93 22.27
N PRO A 416 -10.48 -12.46 21.05
CA PRO A 416 -11.26 -12.10 19.87
C PRO A 416 -12.76 -12.40 20.05
N PRO A 417 -13.63 -11.47 19.63
CA PRO A 417 -15.09 -11.66 19.75
C PRO A 417 -15.65 -12.70 18.80
N PHE A 418 -14.88 -13.08 17.79
CA PHE A 418 -15.23 -14.09 16.80
C PHE A 418 -14.01 -14.92 16.43
N LYS A 419 -14.17 -16.24 16.44
CA LYS A 419 -13.14 -17.18 15.99
C LYS A 419 -13.55 -17.77 14.64
N PRO A 420 -12.77 -17.59 13.56
CA PRO A 420 -13.04 -18.21 12.27
C PRO A 420 -13.10 -19.72 12.34
N GLN A 421 -13.97 -20.34 11.53
CA GLN A 421 -14.21 -21.78 11.51
C GLN A 421 -13.32 -22.49 10.48
N VAL A 422 -12.03 -22.20 10.49
CA VAL A 422 -11.08 -22.90 9.63
C VAL A 422 -10.61 -24.19 10.30
N THR A 423 -10.51 -25.25 9.52
CA THR A 423 -10.15 -26.60 10.00
C THR A 423 -8.68 -26.91 9.84
N SER A 424 -7.98 -26.19 8.96
CA SER A 424 -6.56 -26.37 8.67
C SER A 424 -5.97 -25.08 8.07
N GLU A 425 -4.65 -25.02 7.97
CA GLU A 425 -3.95 -23.91 7.32
C GLU A 425 -4.24 -23.84 5.81
N THR A 426 -4.65 -24.95 5.18
CA THR A 426 -5.04 -25.01 3.77
C THR A 426 -6.53 -24.78 3.53
N ASP A 427 -7.30 -24.56 4.58
CA ASP A 427 -8.73 -24.27 4.48
C ASP A 427 -8.92 -22.86 3.89
N THR A 428 -9.48 -22.81 2.70
CA THR A 428 -9.71 -21.56 1.93
C THR A 428 -11.19 -21.19 1.85
N ARG A 429 -12.02 -21.65 2.79
CA ARG A 429 -13.49 -21.44 2.78
C ARG A 429 -13.90 -19.98 2.73
N TYR A 430 -13.07 -19.06 3.25
CA TYR A 430 -13.34 -17.62 3.26
C TYR A 430 -12.79 -16.88 2.04
N PHE A 431 -12.13 -17.55 1.12
CA PHE A 431 -11.71 -17.01 -0.17
C PHE A 431 -12.75 -17.28 -1.25
N ASP A 432 -12.80 -16.42 -2.25
CA ASP A 432 -13.76 -16.56 -3.35
C ASP A 432 -13.51 -17.85 -4.13
N VAL A 433 -14.57 -18.66 -4.28
CA VAL A 433 -14.54 -19.95 -5.00
C VAL A 433 -14.17 -19.76 -6.46
N GLU A 434 -14.46 -18.59 -7.04
CA GLU A 434 -14.09 -18.27 -8.41
C GLU A 434 -12.58 -18.37 -8.61
N PHE A 435 -11.79 -17.98 -7.61
CA PHE A 435 -10.34 -18.10 -7.64
C PHE A 435 -9.84 -19.45 -7.14
N THR A 436 -10.33 -19.91 -6.00
CA THR A 436 -9.83 -21.16 -5.39
C THR A 436 -10.16 -22.41 -6.19
N GLY A 437 -11.19 -22.36 -7.04
CA GLY A 437 -11.57 -23.42 -7.95
C GLY A 437 -10.78 -23.47 -9.25
N GLN A 438 -9.97 -22.48 -9.55
CA GLN A 438 -9.17 -22.43 -10.79
C GLN A 438 -7.92 -23.31 -10.69
N THR A 439 -7.53 -23.88 -11.83
CA THR A 439 -6.25 -24.56 -11.97
C THR A 439 -5.13 -23.51 -11.97
N ILE A 440 -4.08 -23.75 -11.16
CA ILE A 440 -2.92 -22.86 -11.12
C ILE A 440 -2.05 -23.18 -12.32
N THR A 441 -1.99 -22.25 -13.27
CA THR A 441 -1.02 -22.29 -14.37
C THR A 441 0.10 -21.28 -14.06
N ILE A 442 1.27 -21.80 -13.71
CA ILE A 442 2.49 -21.03 -13.69
C ILE A 442 3.18 -21.35 -15.00
N THR A 443 3.10 -20.42 -15.96
CA THR A 443 3.85 -20.55 -17.21
C THR A 443 5.32 -20.47 -16.89
N PRO A 444 6.13 -21.50 -17.20
CA PRO A 444 7.57 -21.42 -17.03
C PRO A 444 8.13 -20.22 -17.81
N PRO A 445 9.17 -19.55 -17.33
CA PRO A 445 9.83 -18.50 -18.08
C PRO A 445 10.33 -19.07 -19.42
N GLY A 446 9.76 -18.61 -20.53
CA GLY A 446 10.24 -18.93 -21.87
C GLY A 446 9.36 -19.79 -22.75
N GLN A 447 8.10 -20.13 -22.38
CA GLN A 447 7.20 -20.96 -23.20
C GLN A 447 6.00 -20.20 -23.82
N ASP A 448 6.02 -18.89 -23.86
CA ASP A 448 5.09 -18.14 -24.73
C ASP A 448 5.75 -17.92 -26.10
N ASP A 449 5.69 -18.95 -26.92
CA ASP A 449 6.21 -18.98 -28.31
C ASP A 449 5.37 -18.15 -29.30
N SER A 450 4.52 -17.25 -28.86
CA SER A 450 3.71 -16.41 -29.75
C SER A 450 4.13 -14.95 -29.85
N MET A 451 5.25 -14.58 -29.26
CA MET A 451 5.89 -13.30 -29.53
C MET A 451 7.35 -13.52 -29.98
N GLU A 452 7.58 -13.13 -31.23
CA GLU A 452 8.88 -13.14 -31.89
C GLU A 452 10.01 -12.68 -30.97
N SER A 453 11.09 -13.43 -31.03
CA SER A 453 12.41 -13.24 -30.45
C SER A 453 12.77 -11.79 -30.12
N PHE A 454 12.47 -11.37 -28.91
CA PHE A 454 13.19 -10.27 -28.30
C PHE A 454 14.38 -10.83 -27.53
N ASP A 455 15.55 -10.31 -27.87
CA ASP A 455 16.86 -10.60 -27.31
C ASP A 455 16.77 -10.92 -25.80
N SER A 456 17.13 -12.13 -25.44
CA SER A 456 17.11 -12.62 -24.05
C SER A 456 18.01 -11.82 -23.09
N ASP A 457 18.85 -10.95 -23.61
CA ASP A 457 19.78 -10.11 -22.85
C ASP A 457 19.20 -8.77 -22.38
N ARG A 458 17.94 -8.45 -22.71
CA ARG A 458 17.30 -7.16 -22.37
C ARG A 458 16.13 -7.24 -21.41
N ARG A 459 15.94 -8.34 -20.70
CA ARG A 459 14.87 -8.42 -19.69
C ARG A 459 15.22 -7.58 -18.47
N PRO A 460 14.27 -6.72 -17.98
CA PRO A 460 14.57 -5.84 -16.86
C PRO A 460 14.91 -6.63 -15.61
N HIS A 461 16.09 -6.36 -15.07
CA HIS A 461 16.51 -6.86 -13.77
C HIS A 461 16.32 -5.76 -12.74
N PHE A 462 15.78 -6.10 -11.58
CA PHE A 462 15.58 -5.19 -10.46
C PHE A 462 16.67 -5.46 -9.43
N PRO A 463 17.79 -4.71 -9.42
CA PRO A 463 18.85 -4.90 -8.42
C PRO A 463 18.28 -4.78 -7.02
N GLN A 464 18.80 -5.62 -6.09
CA GLN A 464 18.45 -5.59 -4.67
C GLN A 464 16.97 -5.88 -4.32
N PHE A 465 16.18 -6.40 -5.24
CA PHE A 465 14.81 -6.79 -4.97
C PHE A 465 14.71 -8.02 -4.04
N SER A 466 15.73 -8.87 -4.05
CA SER A 466 15.74 -10.12 -3.29
C SER A 466 15.92 -9.89 -1.79
N TYR A 467 15.05 -10.47 -0.98
CA TYR A 467 15.03 -10.36 0.48
C TYR A 467 14.67 -11.69 1.14
N SER A 468 15.25 -11.92 2.29
CA SER A 468 14.90 -13.03 3.17
C SER A 468 14.87 -12.52 4.61
N ALA A 469 13.74 -12.65 5.28
CA ALA A 469 13.66 -12.33 6.70
C ALA A 469 14.56 -13.28 7.48
N SER A 470 15.52 -12.74 8.22
CA SER A 470 16.35 -13.53 9.12
C SER A 470 15.46 -14.21 10.16
N GLY A 471 15.55 -15.54 10.22
CA GLY A 471 14.76 -16.32 11.15
C GLY A 471 15.17 -15.99 12.59
N THR A 472 14.21 -15.49 13.36
CA THR A 472 14.17 -15.76 14.79
C THR A 472 13.20 -16.90 14.97
N ALA A 473 13.74 -18.01 15.47
CA ALA A 473 12.99 -19.18 15.90
C ALA A 473 11.96 -18.81 16.97
#